data_9d5304d587a5ab2613a5fbe76f5a776a
#
_entry.id   9d5304d587a5ab2613a5fbe76f5a776a
#
_cell.length_a   1.000
_cell.length_b   1.000
_cell.length_c   1.000
_cell.angle_alpha   90.00
_cell.angle_beta   90.00
_cell.angle_gamma   90.00
#
_symmetry.space_group_name_H-M   'P 1'
#
loop_
_entity.id
_entity.type
_entity.pdbx_description
1 polymer ?
#
loop_
_entity_poly.entity_id
_entity_poly.type
_entity_poly.pdbx_seq_one_letter_code
_entity_poly.pdbx_strand_id
1 'polypeptide(L)'
;MIHGKKVVVVLPAYNAALTLEQTYREIPFDIVDEVVLVDDAGGDDTLSVGAKLGIKHLIQHEKNLGYGGNQKTCYRKALDFGADIIIMLHPDYQYTPKLIPAMAHLVATDIYPVVLGSRILGKGALEGGMPMVKYIANRILTLIQNIFINQKLSEYHTGYRAFSREVLESIRWDLNSDDFIFDNQIMAQCVDAGFKIGEVSCPTKYFAEASSINLHNSAIYGLGCLGVSIRYRLHRWGIWKYGLLK
;
A
#
# COMPACT_ATOMS: atom_id res chain seq x y z
N MET A 1 6.34 11.72 16.10
CA MET A 1 6.06 12.90 15.21
C MET A 1 7.31 13.27 14.43
N ILE A 2 7.15 13.69 13.19
CA ILE A 2 8.25 14.12 12.33
C ILE A 2 7.93 15.51 11.76
N HIS A 3 8.81 16.49 11.97
CA HIS A 3 8.58 17.89 11.57
C HIS A 3 7.23 18.47 12.06
N GLY A 4 6.78 18.06 13.25
CA GLY A 4 5.49 18.46 13.82
C GLY A 4 4.26 17.75 13.24
N LYS A 5 4.46 16.82 12.27
CA LYS A 5 3.41 16.03 11.64
C LYS A 5 3.22 14.70 12.37
N LYS A 6 1.97 14.30 12.59
CA LYS A 6 1.60 13.02 13.21
C LYS A 6 1.73 11.87 12.21
N VAL A 7 2.51 10.84 12.55
CA VAL A 7 2.74 9.65 11.74
C VAL A 7 1.92 8.48 12.28
N VAL A 8 1.06 7.93 11.45
CA VAL A 8 0.28 6.73 11.78
C VAL A 8 0.64 5.60 10.81
N VAL A 9 1.03 4.46 11.36
CA VAL A 9 1.25 3.23 10.59
C VAL A 9 -0.02 2.39 10.65
N VAL A 10 -0.50 1.94 9.51
CA VAL A 10 -1.66 1.06 9.40
C VAL A 10 -1.24 -0.32 8.90
N LEU A 11 -1.71 -1.35 9.58
CA LEU A 11 -1.39 -2.75 9.37
C LEU A 11 -2.67 -3.50 8.94
N PRO A 12 -2.97 -3.60 7.63
CA PRO A 12 -4.07 -4.45 7.17
C PRO A 12 -3.67 -5.91 7.32
N ALA A 13 -4.34 -6.63 8.18
CA ALA A 13 -4.04 -8.01 8.53
C ALA A 13 -5.13 -8.98 8.03
N TYR A 14 -4.69 -10.16 7.62
CA TYR A 14 -5.50 -11.34 7.40
C TYR A 14 -4.62 -12.57 7.62
N ASN A 15 -4.85 -13.31 8.70
CA ASN A 15 -4.03 -14.45 9.12
C ASN A 15 -2.53 -14.08 9.25
N ALA A 16 -2.21 -13.07 10.05
CA ALA A 16 -0.87 -12.53 10.21
C ALA A 16 -0.21 -12.86 11.57
N ALA A 17 -0.78 -13.76 12.37
CA ALA A 17 -0.32 -14.07 13.72
C ALA A 17 1.17 -14.46 13.79
N LEU A 18 1.69 -15.14 12.77
CA LEU A 18 3.09 -15.61 12.71
C LEU A 18 4.12 -14.49 12.44
N THR A 19 3.71 -13.42 11.79
CA THR A 19 4.63 -12.38 11.27
C THR A 19 4.43 -11.02 11.92
N LEU A 20 3.27 -10.78 12.53
CA LEU A 20 2.89 -9.51 13.15
C LEU A 20 3.90 -9.04 14.20
N GLU A 21 4.35 -9.93 15.10
CA GLU A 21 5.28 -9.56 16.16
C GLU A 21 6.61 -9.03 15.60
N GLN A 22 7.17 -9.69 14.59
CA GLN A 22 8.40 -9.27 13.97
C GLN A 22 8.25 -7.94 13.26
N THR A 23 7.15 -7.75 12.52
CA THR A 23 6.83 -6.47 11.87
C THR A 23 6.69 -5.35 12.89
N TYR A 24 5.92 -5.56 13.94
CA TYR A 24 5.64 -4.54 14.96
C TYR A 24 6.88 -4.09 15.73
N ARG A 25 7.74 -5.03 16.13
CA ARG A 25 8.95 -4.73 16.90
C ARG A 25 10.00 -3.91 16.13
N GLU A 26 9.97 -3.93 14.81
CA GLU A 26 10.87 -3.13 13.97
C GLU A 26 10.30 -1.75 13.58
N ILE A 27 9.07 -1.42 13.99
CA ILE A 27 8.51 -0.10 13.77
C ILE A 27 9.30 0.94 14.59
N PRO A 28 9.77 2.04 13.98
CA PRO A 28 10.53 3.08 14.66
C PRO A 28 9.62 4.00 15.49
N PHE A 29 9.36 3.63 16.74
CA PHE A 29 8.46 4.34 17.65
C PHE A 29 8.97 5.72 18.11
N ASP A 30 10.19 6.08 17.77
CA ASP A 30 10.72 7.43 17.96
C ASP A 30 10.06 8.46 17.03
N ILE A 31 9.54 8.02 15.88
CA ILE A 31 8.86 8.88 14.91
C ILE A 31 7.39 8.49 14.67
N VAL A 32 7.01 7.23 14.89
CA VAL A 32 5.64 6.73 14.72
C VAL A 32 4.84 7.03 15.99
N ASP A 33 3.74 7.73 15.83
CA ASP A 33 2.90 8.16 16.96
C ASP A 33 1.84 7.11 17.30
N GLU A 34 1.23 6.49 16.30
CA GLU A 34 0.18 5.48 16.47
C GLU A 34 0.33 4.34 15.48
N VAL A 35 -0.10 3.15 15.90
CA VAL A 35 -0.22 1.96 15.04
C VAL A 35 -1.65 1.46 15.09
N VAL A 36 -2.24 1.23 13.93
CA VAL A 36 -3.60 0.69 13.77
C VAL A 36 -3.51 -0.67 13.11
N LEU A 37 -3.99 -1.71 13.77
CA LEU A 37 -4.13 -3.05 13.20
C LEU A 37 -5.59 -3.29 12.85
N VAL A 38 -5.86 -3.63 11.60
CA VAL A 38 -7.20 -4.00 11.13
C VAL A 38 -7.17 -5.43 10.64
N ASP A 39 -7.84 -6.32 11.38
CA ASP A 39 -7.98 -7.73 11.00
C ASP A 39 -9.23 -7.94 10.15
N ASP A 40 -9.06 -8.48 8.97
CA ASP A 40 -10.13 -8.70 7.99
C ASP A 40 -10.86 -10.05 8.20
N ALA A 41 -11.30 -10.28 9.43
CA ALA A 41 -11.95 -11.52 9.86
C ALA A 41 -11.07 -12.76 9.59
N GLY A 42 -9.79 -12.67 9.95
CA GLY A 42 -8.87 -13.80 9.90
C GLY A 42 -9.29 -14.93 10.86
N GLY A 43 -8.88 -16.16 10.54
CA GLY A 43 -9.19 -17.34 11.36
C GLY A 43 -8.12 -17.70 12.39
N ASP A 44 -7.07 -16.86 12.53
CA ASP A 44 -5.93 -17.10 13.42
C ASP A 44 -5.90 -16.13 14.63
N ASP A 45 -4.85 -16.21 15.43
CA ASP A 45 -4.68 -15.43 16.65
C ASP A 45 -4.15 -14.00 16.42
N THR A 46 -4.25 -13.43 15.22
CA THR A 46 -3.70 -12.11 14.87
C THR A 46 -4.07 -11.03 15.89
N LEU A 47 -5.33 -10.89 16.27
CA LEU A 47 -5.77 -9.88 17.26
C LEU A 47 -5.22 -10.16 18.65
N SER A 48 -5.18 -11.44 19.07
CA SER A 48 -4.61 -11.83 20.36
C SER A 48 -3.11 -11.48 20.44
N VAL A 49 -2.37 -11.72 19.36
CA VAL A 49 -0.96 -11.32 19.24
C VAL A 49 -0.84 -9.80 19.30
N GLY A 50 -1.67 -9.06 18.54
CA GLY A 50 -1.69 -7.60 18.57
C GLY A 50 -1.94 -7.02 19.96
N ALA A 51 -2.88 -7.59 20.71
CA ALA A 51 -3.17 -7.18 22.10
C ALA A 51 -1.98 -7.46 23.04
N LYS A 52 -1.32 -8.62 22.94
CA LYS A 52 -0.13 -8.96 23.72
C LYS A 52 1.06 -8.02 23.41
N LEU A 53 1.17 -7.54 22.19
CA LEU A 53 2.18 -6.56 21.78
C LEU A 53 1.88 -5.13 22.25
N GLY A 54 0.70 -4.88 22.80
CA GLY A 54 0.28 -3.57 23.28
C GLY A 54 -0.17 -2.62 22.18
N ILE A 55 -0.58 -3.14 21.01
CA ILE A 55 -1.19 -2.31 19.97
C ILE A 55 -2.50 -1.75 20.48
N LYS A 56 -2.61 -0.41 20.56
CA LYS A 56 -3.77 0.26 21.15
C LYS A 56 -5.01 0.21 20.28
N HIS A 57 -4.84 0.29 18.97
CA HIS A 57 -5.93 0.36 18.01
C HIS A 57 -6.05 -0.96 17.27
N LEU A 58 -6.85 -1.86 17.82
CA LEU A 58 -7.20 -3.16 17.26
C LEU A 58 -8.62 -3.09 16.74
N ILE A 59 -8.80 -3.39 15.46
CA ILE A 59 -10.11 -3.39 14.79
C ILE A 59 -10.29 -4.75 14.13
N GLN A 60 -11.46 -5.34 14.30
CA GLN A 60 -11.84 -6.58 13.63
C GLN A 60 -13.06 -6.32 12.75
N HIS A 61 -13.03 -6.80 11.52
CA HIS A 61 -14.24 -6.86 10.70
C HIS A 61 -15.11 -8.05 11.10
N GLU A 62 -16.41 -7.91 10.98
CA GLU A 62 -17.36 -9.01 11.22
C GLU A 62 -17.28 -10.10 10.13
N LYS A 63 -16.84 -9.71 8.93
CA LYS A 63 -16.61 -10.59 7.78
C LYS A 63 -15.45 -10.07 6.95
N ASN A 64 -14.84 -10.94 6.15
CA ASN A 64 -13.80 -10.54 5.22
C ASN A 64 -14.36 -9.54 4.19
N LEU A 65 -13.78 -8.33 4.16
CA LEU A 65 -14.14 -7.26 3.24
C LEU A 65 -13.23 -7.22 2.01
N GLY A 66 -12.19 -8.04 1.98
CA GLY A 66 -11.19 -8.08 0.93
C GLY A 66 -10.06 -7.07 1.13
N TYR A 67 -9.02 -7.25 0.35
CA TYR A 67 -7.76 -6.48 0.43
C TYR A 67 -7.98 -4.97 0.41
N GLY A 68 -8.73 -4.46 -0.57
CA GLY A 68 -9.05 -3.03 -0.68
C GLY A 68 -10.01 -2.57 0.40
N GLY A 69 -10.99 -3.40 0.79
CA GLY A 69 -11.92 -3.12 1.87
C GLY A 69 -11.20 -2.92 3.21
N ASN A 70 -10.20 -3.76 3.50
CA ASN A 70 -9.36 -3.62 4.68
C ASN A 70 -8.53 -2.33 4.64
N GLN A 71 -7.90 -2.00 3.51
CA GLN A 71 -7.16 -0.75 3.37
C GLN A 71 -8.06 0.49 3.55
N LYS A 72 -9.30 0.47 3.07
CA LYS A 72 -10.26 1.55 3.29
C LYS A 72 -10.52 1.78 4.78
N THR A 73 -10.69 0.72 5.55
CA THR A 73 -10.84 0.82 7.01
C THR A 73 -9.58 1.39 7.64
N CYS A 74 -8.40 0.92 7.23
CA CYS A 74 -7.10 1.43 7.69
C CYS A 74 -6.95 2.94 7.46
N TYR A 75 -7.19 3.42 6.24
CA TYR A 75 -7.06 4.85 5.93
C TYR A 75 -8.07 5.70 6.68
N ARG A 76 -9.33 5.26 6.76
CA ARG A 76 -10.36 5.98 7.50
C ARG A 76 -9.98 6.14 8.96
N LYS A 77 -9.52 5.06 9.61
CA LYS A 77 -9.10 5.11 11.00
C LYS A 77 -7.87 5.98 11.23
N ALA A 78 -6.88 5.93 10.35
CA ALA A 78 -5.73 6.82 10.45
C ALA A 78 -6.14 8.31 10.37
N LEU A 79 -7.04 8.64 9.45
CA LEU A 79 -7.59 10.00 9.34
C LEU A 79 -8.39 10.41 10.57
N ASP A 80 -9.22 9.51 11.11
CA ASP A 80 -10.00 9.74 12.36
C ASP A 80 -9.08 10.02 13.55
N PHE A 81 -7.91 9.37 13.63
CA PHE A 81 -6.89 9.59 14.66
C PHE A 81 -6.03 10.83 14.43
N GLY A 82 -6.32 11.62 13.41
CA GLY A 82 -5.62 12.87 13.15
C GLY A 82 -4.24 12.68 12.52
N ALA A 83 -4.02 11.60 11.75
CA ALA A 83 -2.77 11.41 11.04
C ALA A 83 -2.52 12.50 10.00
N ASP A 84 -1.30 13.05 9.98
CA ASP A 84 -0.82 13.90 8.89
C ASP A 84 -0.11 13.09 7.82
N ILE A 85 0.53 11.98 8.24
CA ILE A 85 1.25 11.04 7.40
C ILE A 85 0.73 9.63 7.72
N ILE A 86 0.25 8.94 6.70
CA ILE A 86 -0.29 7.58 6.80
C ILE A 86 0.64 6.63 6.06
N ILE A 87 1.15 5.63 6.78
CA ILE A 87 2.03 4.61 6.20
C ILE A 87 1.32 3.26 6.21
N MET A 88 1.03 2.75 5.02
CA MET A 88 0.50 1.42 4.80
C MET A 88 1.65 0.42 4.80
N LEU A 89 1.64 -0.51 5.76
CA LEU A 89 2.63 -1.57 5.91
C LEU A 89 1.91 -2.91 6.16
N HIS A 90 2.16 -3.91 5.33
CA HIS A 90 1.58 -5.23 5.55
C HIS A 90 2.31 -5.96 6.68
N PRO A 91 1.59 -6.61 7.62
CA PRO A 91 2.20 -7.31 8.76
C PRO A 91 2.76 -8.69 8.40
N ASP A 92 2.90 -9.02 7.12
CA ASP A 92 3.46 -10.28 6.61
C ASP A 92 4.99 -10.30 6.54
N TYR A 93 5.64 -9.23 6.99
CA TYR A 93 7.09 -9.04 7.04
C TYR A 93 7.80 -9.15 5.67
N GLN A 94 7.08 -9.05 4.56
CA GLN A 94 7.70 -8.94 3.23
C GLN A 94 8.48 -7.62 3.07
N TYR A 95 7.98 -6.55 3.71
CA TYR A 95 8.56 -5.22 3.68
C TYR A 95 9.19 -4.88 5.02
N THR A 96 10.40 -4.33 4.99
CA THR A 96 11.07 -3.92 6.24
C THR A 96 10.49 -2.63 6.82
N PRO A 97 10.02 -2.62 8.09
CA PRO A 97 9.58 -1.40 8.75
C PRO A 97 10.67 -0.32 8.87
N LYS A 98 11.95 -0.71 8.75
CA LYS A 98 13.11 0.20 8.85
C LYS A 98 13.14 1.29 7.77
N LEU A 99 12.31 1.20 6.73
CA LEU A 99 12.18 2.26 5.71
C LEU A 99 11.14 3.32 6.08
N ILE A 100 10.34 3.12 7.12
CA ILE A 100 9.36 4.09 7.59
C ILE A 100 9.97 5.50 7.75
N PRO A 101 11.15 5.69 8.39
CA PRO A 101 11.75 7.01 8.53
C PRO A 101 11.99 7.71 7.19
N ALA A 102 12.56 7.00 6.22
CA ALA A 102 12.85 7.57 4.89
C ALA A 102 11.56 8.00 4.17
N MET A 103 10.53 7.13 4.18
CA MET A 103 9.25 7.43 3.55
C MET A 103 8.52 8.58 4.27
N ALA A 104 8.49 8.56 5.60
CA ALA A 104 7.87 9.61 6.40
C ALA A 104 8.54 10.98 6.20
N HIS A 105 9.87 11.03 6.12
CA HIS A 105 10.61 12.28 5.85
C HIS A 105 10.27 12.88 4.49
N LEU A 106 10.19 12.06 3.44
CA LEU A 106 9.84 12.52 2.10
C LEU A 106 8.44 13.15 2.05
N VAL A 107 7.48 12.56 2.81
CA VAL A 107 6.15 13.15 2.94
C VAL A 107 6.15 14.38 3.85
N ALA A 108 6.88 14.32 4.98
CA ALA A 108 6.92 15.40 5.97
C ALA A 108 7.50 16.71 5.42
N THR A 109 8.42 16.63 4.46
CA THR A 109 9.06 17.78 3.82
C THR A 109 8.27 18.36 2.64
N ASP A 110 7.06 17.83 2.39
CA ASP A 110 6.15 18.27 1.32
C ASP A 110 6.75 18.15 -0.12
N ILE A 111 7.85 17.38 -0.26
CA ILE A 111 8.47 17.14 -1.58
C ILE A 111 7.66 16.10 -2.36
N TYR A 112 7.26 15.00 -1.68
CA TYR A 112 6.48 13.92 -2.25
C TYR A 112 5.31 13.58 -1.32
N PRO A 113 4.10 14.03 -1.61
CA PRO A 113 2.91 13.70 -0.81
C PRO A 113 2.50 12.23 -0.92
N VAL A 114 3.05 11.50 -1.91
CA VAL A 114 2.92 10.05 -2.07
C VAL A 114 4.31 9.44 -2.19
N VAL A 115 4.60 8.38 -1.41
CA VAL A 115 5.88 7.66 -1.49
C VAL A 115 5.63 6.15 -1.54
N LEU A 116 6.30 5.48 -2.46
CA LEU A 116 6.24 4.03 -2.65
C LEU A 116 7.53 3.37 -2.15
N GLY A 117 7.41 2.28 -1.39
CA GLY A 117 8.51 1.36 -1.12
C GLY A 117 8.63 0.37 -2.28
N SER A 118 9.42 0.70 -3.29
CA SER A 118 9.51 -0.13 -4.50
C SER A 118 10.50 -1.28 -4.35
N ARG A 119 10.03 -2.48 -4.64
CA ARG A 119 10.85 -3.71 -4.71
C ARG A 119 11.73 -3.74 -5.96
N ILE A 120 11.33 -3.02 -6.99
CA ILE A 120 11.88 -3.09 -8.34
C ILE A 120 12.91 -1.98 -8.61
N LEU A 121 12.92 -0.91 -7.83
CA LEU A 121 13.84 0.21 -8.03
C LEU A 121 15.33 -0.21 -7.92
N GLY A 122 15.61 -1.28 -7.18
CA GLY A 122 16.91 -1.92 -7.09
C GLY A 122 16.83 -3.41 -7.40
N LYS A 123 17.85 -4.18 -7.00
CA LYS A 123 17.90 -5.64 -7.17
C LYS A 123 17.16 -6.41 -6.05
N GLY A 124 16.65 -5.72 -5.04
CA GLY A 124 16.10 -6.30 -3.80
C GLY A 124 14.98 -7.32 -4.00
N ALA A 125 14.19 -7.20 -5.08
CA ALA A 125 13.14 -8.18 -5.38
C ALA A 125 13.72 -9.56 -5.73
N LEU A 126 14.71 -9.61 -6.62
CA LEU A 126 15.34 -10.88 -7.05
C LEU A 126 16.22 -11.48 -5.95
N GLU A 127 17.01 -10.64 -5.27
CA GLU A 127 17.84 -11.05 -4.14
C GLU A 127 16.99 -11.56 -2.97
N GLY A 128 15.79 -11.02 -2.79
CA GLY A 128 14.81 -11.44 -1.81
C GLY A 128 13.99 -12.68 -2.18
N GLY A 129 14.22 -13.27 -3.36
CA GLY A 129 13.60 -14.52 -3.79
C GLY A 129 12.32 -14.37 -4.64
N MET A 130 12.05 -13.19 -5.22
CA MET A 130 10.94 -13.05 -6.17
C MET A 130 11.11 -14.00 -7.36
N PRO A 131 10.11 -14.84 -7.68
CA PRO A 131 10.18 -15.68 -8.87
C PRO A 131 10.38 -14.85 -10.15
N MET A 132 11.29 -15.28 -11.02
CA MET A 132 11.65 -14.55 -12.24
C MET A 132 10.42 -14.24 -13.13
N VAL A 133 9.47 -15.17 -13.22
CA VAL A 133 8.21 -14.96 -13.97
C VAL A 133 7.41 -13.79 -13.39
N LYS A 134 7.29 -13.70 -12.07
CA LYS A 134 6.59 -12.57 -11.39
C LYS A 134 7.35 -11.27 -11.62
N TYR A 135 8.68 -11.29 -11.58
CA TYR A 135 9.51 -10.12 -11.85
C TYR A 135 9.29 -9.59 -13.29
N ILE A 136 9.40 -10.46 -14.28
CA ILE A 136 9.21 -10.09 -15.70
C ILE A 136 7.78 -9.57 -15.93
N ALA A 137 6.77 -10.27 -15.41
CA ALA A 137 5.38 -9.84 -15.52
C ALA A 137 5.15 -8.45 -14.89
N ASN A 138 5.71 -8.19 -13.70
CA ASN A 138 5.67 -6.88 -13.06
C ASN A 138 6.32 -5.80 -13.95
N ARG A 139 7.49 -6.06 -14.51
CA ARG A 139 8.20 -5.11 -15.39
C ARG A 139 7.41 -4.76 -16.63
N ILE A 140 6.83 -5.77 -17.31
CA ILE A 140 6.00 -5.56 -18.50
C ILE A 140 4.75 -4.76 -18.14
N LEU A 141 4.05 -5.16 -17.09
CA LEU A 141 2.83 -4.48 -16.66
C LEU A 141 3.11 -3.03 -16.26
N THR A 142 4.19 -2.79 -15.50
CA THR A 142 4.64 -1.44 -15.12
C THR A 142 4.97 -0.59 -16.36
N LEU A 143 5.66 -1.16 -17.35
CA LEU A 143 5.97 -0.42 -18.59
C LEU A 143 4.69 0.03 -19.32
N ILE A 144 3.73 -0.88 -19.46
CA ILE A 144 2.45 -0.57 -20.09
C ILE A 144 1.70 0.52 -19.28
N GLN A 145 1.65 0.38 -17.95
CA GLN A 145 1.02 1.37 -17.08
C GLN A 145 1.69 2.73 -17.18
N ASN A 146 3.03 2.79 -17.20
CA ASN A 146 3.77 4.05 -17.38
C ASN A 146 3.39 4.76 -18.69
N ILE A 147 3.21 4.01 -19.79
CA ILE A 147 2.78 4.58 -21.08
C ILE A 147 1.35 5.13 -20.97
N PHE A 148 0.42 4.36 -20.43
CA PHE A 148 -0.98 4.76 -20.37
C PHE A 148 -1.25 5.86 -19.33
N ILE A 149 -0.61 5.80 -18.18
CA ILE A 149 -0.79 6.78 -17.08
C ILE A 149 0.12 8.01 -17.26
N ASN A 150 1.09 7.94 -18.21
CA ASN A 150 2.10 8.97 -18.46
C ASN A 150 2.96 9.26 -17.22
N GLN A 151 3.51 8.20 -16.64
CA GLN A 151 4.40 8.26 -15.49
C GLN A 151 5.72 7.52 -15.78
N LYS A 152 6.66 7.63 -14.86
CA LYS A 152 7.92 6.89 -14.89
C LYS A 152 8.18 6.26 -13.51
N LEU A 153 7.27 5.42 -13.06
CA LEU A 153 7.45 4.66 -11.83
C LEU A 153 8.20 3.35 -12.10
N SER A 154 8.95 2.90 -11.12
CA SER A 154 9.61 1.59 -11.19
C SER A 154 8.64 0.45 -10.94
N GLU A 155 7.56 0.70 -10.16
CA GLU A 155 6.54 -0.27 -9.79
C GLU A 155 5.22 0.41 -9.40
N TYR A 156 4.08 -0.25 -9.72
CA TYR A 156 2.73 0.13 -9.24
C TYR A 156 2.17 -0.85 -8.20
N HIS A 157 2.79 -2.03 -8.07
CA HIS A 157 2.21 -3.20 -7.41
C HIS A 157 2.74 -3.44 -6.00
N THR A 158 3.43 -2.46 -5.44
CA THR A 158 3.86 -2.51 -4.03
C THR A 158 2.71 -2.16 -3.10
N GLY A 159 2.57 -2.89 -2.00
CA GLY A 159 1.64 -2.54 -0.91
C GLY A 159 2.24 -1.57 0.12
N TYR A 160 3.56 -1.30 0.06
CA TYR A 160 4.24 -0.41 1.00
C TYR A 160 4.19 1.03 0.51
N ARG A 161 3.36 1.84 1.15
CA ARG A 161 3.04 3.20 0.70
C ARG A 161 2.94 4.17 1.85
N ALA A 162 3.33 5.42 1.59
CA ALA A 162 3.07 6.54 2.48
C ALA A 162 2.27 7.61 1.74
N PHE A 163 1.31 8.20 2.42
CA PHE A 163 0.47 9.28 1.91
C PHE A 163 0.42 10.43 2.90
N SER A 164 0.40 11.66 2.40
CA SER A 164 -0.03 12.78 3.22
C SER A 164 -1.55 12.74 3.43
N ARG A 165 -2.03 13.36 4.52
CA ARG A 165 -3.47 13.57 4.77
C ARG A 165 -4.16 14.20 3.56
N GLU A 166 -3.56 15.26 3.00
CA GLU A 166 -4.09 15.98 1.85
C GLU A 166 -4.42 15.07 0.68
N VAL A 167 -3.54 14.09 0.37
CA VAL A 167 -3.78 13.12 -0.71
C VAL A 167 -5.06 12.33 -0.44
N LEU A 168 -5.17 11.71 0.75
CA LEU A 168 -6.31 10.87 1.08
C LEU A 168 -7.62 11.64 1.20
N GLU A 169 -7.59 12.91 1.58
CA GLU A 169 -8.77 13.78 1.61
C GLU A 169 -9.16 14.31 0.22
N SER A 170 -8.21 14.32 -0.73
CA SER A 170 -8.42 14.89 -2.07
C SER A 170 -8.94 13.90 -3.10
N ILE A 171 -8.70 12.60 -2.94
CA ILE A 171 -9.05 11.56 -3.92
C ILE A 171 -10.23 10.69 -3.43
N ARG A 172 -10.83 9.93 -4.34
CA ARG A 172 -12.05 9.11 -4.06
C ARG A 172 -11.70 7.66 -3.78
N TRP A 173 -10.72 7.39 -2.92
CA TRP A 173 -10.28 6.02 -2.63
C TRP A 173 -11.38 5.13 -2.04
N ASP A 174 -12.38 5.70 -1.39
CA ASP A 174 -13.57 5.02 -0.86
C ASP A 174 -14.42 4.34 -1.94
N LEU A 175 -14.41 4.87 -3.17
CA LEU A 175 -15.10 4.31 -4.33
C LEU A 175 -14.31 3.21 -5.05
N ASN A 176 -13.06 2.97 -4.67
CA ASN A 176 -12.21 1.95 -5.27
C ASN A 176 -12.74 0.54 -4.97
N SER A 177 -12.26 -0.44 -5.73
CA SER A 177 -12.55 -1.86 -5.50
C SER A 177 -12.17 -2.31 -4.08
N ASP A 178 -12.87 -3.29 -3.55
CA ASP A 178 -12.50 -3.94 -2.30
C ASP A 178 -11.45 -5.04 -2.48
N ASP A 179 -11.03 -5.31 -3.71
CA ASP A 179 -10.03 -6.33 -4.07
C ASP A 179 -8.66 -5.69 -4.36
N PHE A 180 -7.67 -6.49 -4.75
CA PHE A 180 -6.28 -6.11 -5.04
C PHE A 180 -6.11 -4.97 -6.05
N ILE A 181 -7.07 -4.78 -6.96
CA ILE A 181 -7.06 -3.69 -7.93
C ILE A 181 -7.12 -2.30 -7.27
N PHE A 182 -7.53 -2.22 -6.00
CA PHE A 182 -7.55 -1.00 -5.19
C PHE A 182 -6.25 -0.21 -5.32
N ASP A 183 -5.12 -0.91 -5.25
CA ASP A 183 -3.78 -0.34 -5.30
C ASP A 183 -3.48 0.41 -6.59
N ASN A 184 -3.99 -0.08 -7.71
CA ASN A 184 -3.82 0.58 -9.00
C ASN A 184 -4.79 1.75 -9.17
N GLN A 185 -5.98 1.63 -8.64
CA GLN A 185 -6.99 2.69 -8.69
C GLN A 185 -6.55 3.91 -7.87
N ILE A 186 -6.04 3.71 -6.64
CA ILE A 186 -5.57 4.82 -5.81
C ILE A 186 -4.37 5.54 -6.46
N MET A 187 -3.46 4.80 -7.10
CA MET A 187 -2.34 5.40 -7.83
C MET A 187 -2.81 6.22 -9.03
N ALA A 188 -3.77 5.71 -9.81
CA ALA A 188 -4.36 6.46 -10.91
C ALA A 188 -5.03 7.77 -10.44
N GLN A 189 -5.72 7.73 -9.30
CA GLN A 189 -6.32 8.91 -8.68
C GLN A 189 -5.29 9.92 -8.21
N CYS A 190 -4.18 9.47 -7.59
CA CYS A 190 -3.08 10.35 -7.18
C CYS A 190 -2.46 11.09 -8.37
N VAL A 191 -2.23 10.37 -9.48
CA VAL A 191 -1.69 10.96 -10.71
C VAL A 191 -2.68 11.92 -11.35
N ASP A 192 -3.96 11.57 -11.40
CA ASP A 192 -5.02 12.44 -11.95
C ASP A 192 -5.16 13.75 -11.17
N ALA A 193 -5.06 13.68 -9.85
CA ALA A 193 -5.07 14.83 -8.95
C ALA A 193 -3.75 15.65 -8.99
N GLY A 194 -2.74 15.22 -9.76
CA GLY A 194 -1.48 15.95 -9.93
C GLY A 194 -0.46 15.78 -8.81
N PHE A 195 -0.65 14.83 -7.91
CA PHE A 195 0.30 14.59 -6.82
C PHE A 195 1.62 14.00 -7.32
N LYS A 196 2.73 14.52 -6.80
CA LYS A 196 4.07 13.97 -7.06
C LYS A 196 4.26 12.69 -6.28
N ILE A 197 4.87 11.69 -6.94
CA ILE A 197 5.13 10.39 -6.35
C ILE A 197 6.64 10.18 -6.26
N GLY A 198 7.12 9.90 -5.05
CA GLY A 198 8.49 9.48 -4.77
C GLY A 198 8.59 7.96 -4.64
N GLU A 199 9.78 7.42 -4.85
CA GLU A 199 10.07 6.00 -4.67
C GLU A 199 11.31 5.81 -3.80
N VAL A 200 11.25 4.86 -2.88
CA VAL A 200 12.37 4.40 -2.05
C VAL A 200 12.60 2.93 -2.38
N SER A 201 13.86 2.54 -2.64
CA SER A 201 14.21 1.13 -2.87
C SER A 201 13.93 0.31 -1.61
N CYS A 202 13.11 -0.71 -1.73
CA CYS A 202 12.71 -1.59 -0.64
C CYS A 202 13.21 -3.02 -0.88
N PRO A 203 14.20 -3.50 -0.12
CA PRO A 203 14.53 -4.92 -0.11
C PRO A 203 13.34 -5.70 0.44
N THR A 204 12.99 -6.79 -0.24
CA THR A 204 11.87 -7.64 0.16
C THR A 204 12.34 -9.04 0.46
N LYS A 205 11.60 -9.76 1.30
CA LYS A 205 11.84 -11.17 1.60
C LYS A 205 10.63 -11.98 1.15
N TYR A 206 10.88 -13.00 0.34
CA TYR A 206 9.88 -13.97 -0.09
C TYR A 206 10.11 -15.28 0.66
N PHE A 207 9.17 -15.69 1.48
CA PHE A 207 9.20 -16.94 2.26
C PHE A 207 7.79 -17.57 2.25
N ALA A 208 7.69 -18.82 2.69
CA ALA A 208 6.48 -19.60 2.49
C ALA A 208 5.23 -19.02 3.19
N GLU A 209 5.43 -18.38 4.35
CA GLU A 209 4.37 -17.76 5.16
C GLU A 209 3.94 -16.38 4.63
N ALA A 210 4.70 -15.81 3.71
CA ALA A 210 4.37 -14.52 3.12
C ALA A 210 3.19 -14.65 2.14
N SER A 211 2.25 -13.73 2.23
CA SER A 211 1.07 -13.73 1.37
C SER A 211 1.46 -13.61 -0.11
N SER A 212 1.02 -14.52 -0.95
CA SER A 212 1.25 -14.42 -2.39
C SER A 212 0.00 -14.79 -3.18
N ILE A 213 -0.35 -13.95 -4.13
CA ILE A 213 -1.44 -14.22 -5.08
C ILE A 213 -1.04 -15.41 -5.97
N ASN A 214 -1.94 -16.38 -6.17
CA ASN A 214 -1.74 -17.49 -7.09
C ASN A 214 -1.71 -17.01 -8.56
N LEU A 215 -1.24 -17.86 -9.49
CA LEU A 215 -1.07 -17.49 -10.89
C LEU A 215 -2.38 -17.06 -11.56
N HIS A 216 -3.50 -17.72 -11.26
CA HIS A 216 -4.81 -17.38 -11.81
C HIS A 216 -5.24 -15.98 -11.36
N ASN A 217 -5.21 -15.73 -10.07
CA ASN A 217 -5.54 -14.42 -9.51
C ASN A 217 -4.55 -13.32 -9.95
N SER A 218 -3.27 -13.69 -10.18
CA SER A 218 -2.27 -12.76 -10.74
C SER A 218 -2.63 -12.32 -12.16
N ALA A 219 -3.16 -13.23 -13.00
CA ALA A 219 -3.61 -12.88 -14.34
C ALA A 219 -4.84 -11.97 -14.32
N ILE A 220 -5.85 -12.28 -13.47
CA ILE A 220 -7.03 -11.43 -13.27
C ILE A 220 -6.61 -10.04 -12.79
N TYR A 221 -5.72 -9.98 -11.80
CA TYR A 221 -5.16 -8.73 -11.29
C TYR A 221 -4.46 -7.93 -12.40
N GLY A 222 -3.60 -8.58 -13.19
CA GLY A 222 -2.91 -7.92 -14.31
C GLY A 222 -3.86 -7.33 -15.34
N LEU A 223 -4.91 -8.05 -15.74
CA LEU A 223 -5.96 -7.54 -16.63
C LEU A 223 -6.72 -6.37 -16.01
N GLY A 224 -7.00 -6.44 -14.70
CA GLY A 224 -7.60 -5.33 -13.96
C GLY A 224 -6.74 -4.07 -13.99
N CYS A 225 -5.42 -4.20 -13.76
CA CYS A 225 -4.46 -3.09 -13.83
C CYS A 225 -4.42 -2.44 -15.23
N LEU A 226 -4.43 -3.25 -16.29
CA LEU A 226 -4.54 -2.76 -17.67
C LEU A 226 -5.85 -2.03 -17.89
N GLY A 227 -6.96 -2.57 -17.38
CA GLY A 227 -8.28 -1.94 -17.44
C GLY A 227 -8.31 -0.56 -16.77
N VAL A 228 -7.69 -0.42 -15.58
CA VAL A 228 -7.54 0.90 -14.90
C VAL A 228 -6.74 1.86 -15.78
N SER A 229 -5.60 1.41 -16.32
CA SER A 229 -4.70 2.25 -17.12
C SER A 229 -5.38 2.73 -18.42
N ILE A 230 -6.11 1.85 -19.11
CA ILE A 230 -6.86 2.19 -20.32
C ILE A 230 -7.96 3.20 -19.99
N ARG A 231 -8.76 2.95 -18.94
CA ARG A 231 -9.83 3.87 -18.52
C ARG A 231 -9.29 5.23 -18.10
N TYR A 232 -8.14 5.26 -17.39
CA TYR A 232 -7.42 6.49 -17.07
C TYR A 232 -7.07 7.26 -18.36
N ARG A 233 -6.46 6.61 -19.34
CA ARG A 233 -6.06 7.26 -20.60
C ARG A 233 -7.25 7.79 -21.39
N LEU A 234 -8.31 7.00 -21.50
CA LEU A 234 -9.56 7.42 -22.18
C LEU A 234 -10.22 8.60 -21.46
N HIS A 235 -10.19 8.64 -20.12
CA HIS A 235 -10.65 9.77 -19.34
C HIS A 235 -9.83 11.03 -19.65
N ARG A 236 -8.50 10.93 -19.63
CA ARG A 236 -7.58 12.06 -19.93
C ARG A 236 -7.73 12.59 -21.36
N TRP A 237 -8.18 11.78 -22.29
CA TRP A 237 -8.51 12.19 -23.67
C TRP A 237 -9.93 12.75 -23.82
N GLY A 238 -10.75 12.74 -22.76
CA GLY A 238 -12.14 13.17 -22.82
C GLY A 238 -13.09 12.21 -23.56
N ILE A 239 -12.62 11.01 -23.91
CA ILE A 239 -13.39 9.99 -24.64
C ILE A 239 -14.36 9.25 -23.71
N TRP A 240 -13.93 9.00 -22.47
CA TRP A 240 -14.71 8.23 -21.49
C TRP A 240 -14.57 8.85 -20.11
N LYS A 241 -15.69 9.12 -19.43
CA LYS A 241 -15.68 9.59 -18.05
C LYS A 241 -15.45 8.40 -17.10
N TYR A 242 -14.28 8.32 -16.46
CA TYR A 242 -14.01 7.31 -15.46
C TYR A 242 -14.40 7.82 -14.07
N GLY A 243 -15.47 7.26 -13.48
CA GLY A 243 -16.12 7.80 -12.27
C GLY A 243 -15.23 7.86 -11.01
N LEU A 244 -14.08 7.18 -11.01
CA LEU A 244 -13.10 7.26 -9.91
C LEU A 244 -12.22 8.52 -10.00
N LEU A 245 -12.08 9.12 -11.18
CA LEU A 245 -11.27 10.32 -11.42
C LEU A 245 -12.11 11.61 -11.33
N LYS A 246 -11.45 12.75 -11.20
CA LYS A 246 -12.10 14.06 -11.10
C LYS A 246 -12.37 14.71 -12.47
#